data_1f4af2ebfb4affdcb5713e5ba172d9d8
#
_entry.id   1f4af2ebfb4affdcb5713e5ba172d9d8
#
_cell.length_a   1.000
_cell.length_b   1.000
_cell.length_c   1.000
_cell.angle_alpha   90.00
_cell.angle_beta   90.00
_cell.angle_gamma   90.00
#
_symmetry.space_group_name_H-M   'P 1'
#
loop_
_entity.id
_entity.type
_entity.pdbx_description
1 polymer ?
#
loop_
_entity_poly.entity_id
_entity_poly.type
_entity_poly.pdbx_seq_one_letter_code
_entity_poly.pdbx_strand_id
1 'polypeptide(L)'
;AARASTLNAHYTSPTVIRAIYEALDGMGFEKGNILEPSMGVGNFFGMLPDSMLGSRLYGVELDSITGRIAQKLYPQAEIKVAGFETTDRRDFYDLAVGNVPFGNYRVSDKPYDKLGFSIHNYFFAKALDQVRPGGIVAFVTSRYTMDSKNPDARKYLAQRAELLGAIRLPNNAFRANAGTDVVSDIIFLQKRDHPIDIEPDWVHLGLTS
;
A
#
# COMPACT_ATOMS: atom_id res chain seq x y z
N ALA A 1 17.14 2.02 14.84
CA ALA A 1 16.37 1.31 13.82
C ALA A 1 15.13 0.63 14.42
N ALA A 2 15.26 -0.17 15.49
CA ALA A 2 14.13 -0.88 16.12
C ALA A 2 13.03 0.05 16.67
N ARG A 3 13.38 1.23 17.19
CA ARG A 3 12.40 2.21 17.64
C ARG A 3 11.60 2.85 16.52
N ALA A 4 12.20 3.03 15.34
CA ALA A 4 11.49 3.59 14.19
C ALA A 4 10.49 2.59 13.58
N SER A 5 10.82 1.29 13.56
CA SER A 5 9.93 0.25 13.04
C SER A 5 8.70 0.05 13.93
N THR A 6 8.86 0.10 15.27
CA THR A 6 7.74 0.01 16.21
C THR A 6 6.82 1.23 16.20
N LEU A 7 7.36 2.43 15.95
CA LEU A 7 6.57 3.65 15.85
C LEU A 7 5.74 3.73 14.56
N ASN A 8 6.13 2.99 13.53
CA ASN A 8 5.45 2.97 12.23
C ASN A 8 4.64 1.68 11.98
N ALA A 9 4.61 0.77 12.96
CA ALA A 9 3.77 -0.43 12.89
C ALA A 9 2.33 -0.05 13.21
N HIS A 10 1.51 0.15 12.16
CA HIS A 10 0.10 0.43 12.29
C HIS A 10 -0.69 -0.88 12.28
N TYR A 11 -1.41 -1.15 13.36
CA TYR A 11 -2.37 -2.24 13.40
C TYR A 11 -3.58 -1.89 12.55
N THR A 12 -3.89 -2.72 11.56
CA THR A 12 -5.07 -2.55 10.72
C THR A 12 -6.23 -3.38 11.30
N SER A 13 -7.35 -2.72 11.60
CA SER A 13 -8.50 -3.41 12.18
C SER A 13 -9.07 -4.45 11.19
N PRO A 14 -9.64 -5.55 11.69
CA PRO A 14 -10.31 -6.54 10.84
C PRO A 14 -11.42 -5.94 9.98
N THR A 15 -12.13 -4.93 10.48
CA THR A 15 -13.20 -4.23 9.73
C THR A 15 -12.65 -3.54 8.49
N VAL A 16 -11.52 -2.86 8.61
CA VAL A 16 -10.86 -2.18 7.48
C VAL A 16 -10.36 -3.20 6.46
N ILE A 17 -9.72 -4.28 6.91
CA ILE A 17 -9.23 -5.34 6.01
C ILE A 17 -10.39 -5.97 5.23
N ARG A 18 -11.49 -6.29 5.90
CA ARG A 18 -12.69 -6.84 5.24
C ARG A 18 -13.27 -5.88 4.21
N ALA A 19 -13.36 -4.59 4.55
CA ALA A 19 -13.86 -3.58 3.62
C ALA A 19 -12.99 -3.48 2.36
N ILE A 20 -11.67 -3.57 2.50
CA ILE A 20 -10.75 -3.58 1.35
C ILE A 20 -11.00 -4.81 0.47
N TYR A 21 -11.11 -5.99 1.05
CA TYR A 21 -11.36 -7.21 0.29
C TYR A 21 -12.73 -7.23 -0.36
N GLU A 22 -13.77 -6.72 0.29
CA GLU A 22 -15.11 -6.57 -0.30
C GLU A 22 -15.07 -5.62 -1.51
N ALA A 23 -14.35 -4.51 -1.41
CA ALA A 23 -14.18 -3.59 -2.53
C ALA A 23 -13.43 -4.25 -3.70
N LEU A 24 -12.37 -5.00 -3.43
CA LEU A 24 -11.61 -5.74 -4.44
C LEU A 24 -12.46 -6.81 -5.13
N ASP A 25 -13.28 -7.52 -4.38
CA ASP A 25 -14.23 -8.51 -4.92
C ASP A 25 -15.24 -7.82 -5.85
N GLY A 26 -15.80 -6.68 -5.41
CA GLY A 26 -16.68 -5.85 -6.23
C GLY A 26 -16.03 -5.28 -7.49
N MET A 27 -14.72 -5.09 -7.49
CA MET A 27 -13.93 -4.70 -8.67
C MET A 27 -13.61 -5.87 -9.61
N GLY A 28 -13.98 -7.10 -9.23
CA GLY A 28 -13.76 -8.30 -10.03
C GLY A 28 -12.43 -9.01 -9.78
N PHE A 29 -11.69 -8.63 -8.74
CA PHE A 29 -10.49 -9.38 -8.38
C PHE A 29 -10.86 -10.72 -7.75
N GLU A 30 -10.29 -11.79 -8.25
CA GLU A 30 -10.53 -13.14 -7.72
C GLU A 30 -9.28 -13.70 -7.06
N LYS A 31 -8.28 -14.07 -7.83
CA LYS A 31 -7.04 -14.66 -7.34
C LYS A 31 -5.86 -14.34 -8.25
N GLY A 32 -4.66 -14.47 -7.71
CA GLY A 32 -3.44 -14.24 -8.46
C GLY A 32 -2.23 -14.14 -7.52
N ASN A 33 -1.22 -13.43 -7.95
CA ASN A 33 -0.06 -13.12 -7.14
C ASN A 33 -0.34 -11.87 -6.30
N ILE A 34 -0.36 -12.01 -4.98
CA ILE A 34 -0.68 -10.94 -4.05
C ILE A 34 0.57 -10.55 -3.28
N LEU A 35 0.91 -9.25 -3.31
CA LEU A 35 2.00 -8.66 -2.54
C LEU A 35 1.46 -7.88 -1.35
N GLU A 36 2.06 -8.09 -0.19
CA GLU A 36 1.93 -7.24 0.99
C GLU A 36 3.30 -6.64 1.31
N PRO A 37 3.57 -5.38 0.90
CA PRO A 37 4.95 -4.84 0.93
C PRO A 37 5.42 -4.34 2.29
N SER A 38 4.52 -4.26 3.27
CA SER A 38 4.79 -3.93 4.67
C SER A 38 3.85 -4.75 5.54
N MET A 39 4.12 -6.06 5.62
CA MET A 39 3.11 -7.03 6.01
C MET A 39 2.89 -7.17 7.51
N GLY A 40 3.79 -6.68 8.35
CA GLY A 40 3.71 -6.96 9.77
C GLY A 40 3.68 -8.46 10.03
N VAL A 41 2.76 -8.91 10.87
CA VAL A 41 2.53 -10.34 11.12
C VAL A 41 1.59 -11.02 10.12
N GLY A 42 1.14 -10.29 9.08
CA GLY A 42 0.36 -10.87 7.99
C GLY A 42 -1.15 -10.89 8.19
N ASN A 43 -1.72 -9.88 8.83
CA ASN A 43 -3.17 -9.81 9.06
C ASN A 43 -4.00 -9.83 7.76
N PHE A 44 -3.51 -9.21 6.69
CA PHE A 44 -4.15 -9.29 5.39
C PHE A 44 -4.16 -10.72 4.83
N PHE A 45 -3.06 -11.46 4.98
CA PHE A 45 -3.02 -12.86 4.56
C PHE A 45 -3.95 -13.73 5.40
N GLY A 46 -4.01 -13.48 6.71
CA GLY A 46 -4.87 -14.22 7.63
C GLY A 46 -6.36 -14.01 7.40
N MET A 47 -6.74 -12.93 6.73
CA MET A 47 -8.13 -12.58 6.43
C MET A 47 -8.49 -12.69 4.95
N LEU A 48 -7.65 -13.37 4.16
CA LEU A 48 -7.90 -13.60 2.75
C LEU A 48 -9.27 -14.28 2.56
N PRO A 49 -10.19 -13.68 1.76
CA PRO A 49 -11.52 -14.25 1.57
C PRO A 49 -11.48 -15.54 0.74
N ASP A 50 -12.51 -16.35 0.85
CA ASP A 50 -12.62 -17.63 0.14
C ASP A 50 -12.50 -17.48 -1.38
N SER A 51 -13.05 -16.39 -1.94
CA SER A 51 -12.95 -16.05 -3.37
C SER A 51 -11.52 -15.87 -3.88
N MET A 52 -10.58 -15.57 -2.96
CA MET A 52 -9.17 -15.33 -3.27
C MET A 52 -8.26 -16.49 -2.84
N LEU A 53 -8.80 -17.56 -2.27
CA LEU A 53 -8.03 -18.76 -1.93
C LEU A 53 -7.43 -19.39 -3.20
N GLY A 54 -6.21 -19.89 -3.08
CA GLY A 54 -5.41 -20.32 -4.22
C GLY A 54 -4.51 -19.25 -4.80
N SER A 55 -4.60 -18.01 -4.32
CA SER A 55 -3.62 -16.96 -4.62
C SER A 55 -2.24 -17.33 -4.07
N ARG A 56 -1.19 -16.90 -4.77
CA ARG A 56 0.19 -16.99 -4.28
C ARG A 56 0.50 -15.73 -3.49
N LEU A 57 1.01 -15.89 -2.28
CA LEU A 57 1.21 -14.81 -1.33
C LEU A 57 2.70 -14.46 -1.22
N TYR A 58 2.99 -13.18 -1.34
CA TYR A 58 4.32 -12.59 -1.26
C TYR A 58 4.28 -11.46 -0.24
N GLY A 59 5.21 -11.47 0.69
CA GLY A 59 5.29 -10.45 1.73
C GLY A 59 6.68 -9.89 1.90
N VAL A 60 6.74 -8.66 2.36
CA VAL A 60 7.98 -7.98 2.74
C VAL A 60 7.77 -7.39 4.13
N GLU A 61 8.70 -7.60 5.05
CA GLU A 61 8.68 -7.01 6.38
C GLU A 61 10.10 -6.62 6.80
N LEU A 62 10.24 -5.34 7.16
CA LEU A 62 11.53 -4.78 7.56
C LEU A 62 12.00 -5.27 8.93
N ASP A 63 11.07 -5.38 9.89
CA ASP A 63 11.41 -5.82 11.25
C ASP A 63 11.71 -7.32 11.28
N SER A 64 12.92 -7.66 11.76
CA SER A 64 13.39 -9.05 11.72
C SER A 64 12.58 -10.01 12.59
N ILE A 65 12.11 -9.55 13.74
CA ILE A 65 11.30 -10.38 14.66
C ILE A 65 9.91 -10.60 14.06
N THR A 66 9.25 -9.52 13.68
CA THR A 66 7.92 -9.55 13.06
C THR A 66 7.90 -10.36 11.77
N GLY A 67 8.89 -10.17 10.92
CA GLY A 67 9.01 -10.91 9.65
C GLY A 67 9.23 -12.40 9.85
N ARG A 68 10.01 -12.78 10.85
CA ARG A 68 10.23 -14.20 11.21
C ARG A 68 8.96 -14.84 11.79
N ILE A 69 8.17 -14.07 12.55
CA ILE A 69 6.85 -14.53 13.01
C ILE A 69 5.93 -14.78 11.82
N ALA A 70 5.87 -13.83 10.88
CA ALA A 70 5.07 -13.98 9.67
C ALA A 70 5.47 -15.21 8.84
N GLN A 71 6.77 -15.47 8.68
CA GLN A 71 7.27 -16.68 8.01
C GLN A 71 6.79 -17.98 8.68
N LYS A 72 6.68 -17.98 9.99
CA LYS A 72 6.16 -19.13 10.74
C LYS A 72 4.65 -19.31 10.60
N LEU A 73 3.92 -18.20 10.58
CA LEU A 73 2.46 -18.21 10.44
C LEU A 73 2.01 -18.59 9.01
N TYR A 74 2.80 -18.20 8.01
CA TYR A 74 2.47 -18.41 6.59
C TYR A 74 3.62 -19.11 5.86
N PRO A 75 3.88 -20.40 6.15
CA PRO A 75 5.04 -21.09 5.61
C PRO A 75 4.98 -21.30 4.09
N GLN A 76 3.81 -21.18 3.48
CA GLN A 76 3.64 -21.30 2.02
C GLN A 76 3.77 -19.97 1.28
N ALA A 77 3.78 -18.84 2.00
CA ALA A 77 4.03 -17.53 1.41
C ALA A 77 5.52 -17.31 1.23
N GLU A 78 5.88 -16.57 0.18
CA GLU A 78 7.24 -16.09 -0.02
C GLU A 78 7.41 -14.77 0.74
N ILE A 79 8.08 -14.79 1.89
CA ILE A 79 8.24 -13.63 2.76
C ILE A 79 9.71 -13.25 2.82
N LYS A 80 10.02 -12.01 2.41
CA LYS A 80 11.35 -11.41 2.50
C LYS A 80 11.44 -10.53 3.73
N VAL A 81 12.37 -10.86 4.63
CA VAL A 81 12.65 -10.05 5.83
C VAL A 81 13.71 -9.01 5.48
N ALA A 82 13.27 -7.91 4.94
CA ALA A 82 14.11 -6.81 4.47
C ALA A 82 13.24 -5.56 4.20
N GLY A 83 13.86 -4.45 3.84
CA GLY A 83 13.15 -3.27 3.37
C GLY A 83 12.59 -3.46 1.95
N PHE A 84 11.51 -2.76 1.66
CA PHE A 84 10.88 -2.80 0.32
C PHE A 84 11.84 -2.35 -0.79
N GLU A 85 12.78 -1.45 -0.48
CA GLU A 85 13.82 -0.96 -1.38
C GLU A 85 14.75 -2.05 -1.90
N THR A 86 14.82 -3.21 -1.24
CA THR A 86 15.64 -4.35 -1.66
C THR A 86 14.98 -5.22 -2.72
N THR A 87 13.73 -4.95 -3.07
CA THR A 87 12.96 -5.71 -4.04
C THR A 87 13.02 -5.06 -5.42
N ASP A 88 12.93 -5.85 -6.48
CA ASP A 88 13.08 -5.35 -7.86
C ASP A 88 12.18 -6.04 -8.88
N ARG A 89 11.25 -6.86 -8.44
CA ARG A 89 10.29 -7.52 -9.32
C ARG A 89 9.43 -6.48 -10.04
N ARG A 90 9.13 -6.71 -11.33
CA ARG A 90 8.33 -5.79 -12.14
C ARG A 90 7.23 -6.54 -12.89
N ASP A 91 6.07 -5.86 -13.08
CA ASP A 91 4.94 -6.37 -13.87
C ASP A 91 4.54 -7.80 -13.49
N PHE A 92 4.59 -8.11 -12.21
CA PHE A 92 4.45 -9.48 -11.72
C PHE A 92 3.19 -9.71 -10.89
N TYR A 93 2.88 -8.84 -9.94
CA TYR A 93 1.76 -9.05 -9.04
C TYR A 93 0.43 -8.64 -9.67
N ASP A 94 -0.63 -9.37 -9.35
CA ASP A 94 -2.00 -9.01 -9.72
C ASP A 94 -2.60 -8.00 -8.74
N LEU A 95 -2.15 -8.05 -7.49
CA LEU A 95 -2.59 -7.16 -6.41
C LEU A 95 -1.42 -6.85 -5.48
N ALA A 96 -1.29 -5.58 -5.12
CA ALA A 96 -0.52 -5.16 -3.95
C ALA A 96 -1.49 -4.56 -2.93
N VAL A 97 -1.49 -5.07 -1.72
CA VAL A 97 -2.45 -4.69 -0.67
C VAL A 97 -1.73 -4.56 0.67
N GLY A 98 -2.17 -3.63 1.50
CA GLY A 98 -1.61 -3.50 2.83
C GLY A 98 -1.74 -2.12 3.43
N ASN A 99 -1.20 -1.98 4.63
CA ASN A 99 -1.06 -0.73 5.33
C ASN A 99 0.41 -0.29 5.24
N VAL A 100 0.68 0.74 4.44
CA VAL A 100 2.05 1.20 4.20
C VAL A 100 2.55 2.08 5.35
N PRO A 101 3.88 2.18 5.57
CA PRO A 101 4.42 3.09 6.57
C PRO A 101 4.12 4.55 6.19
N PHE A 102 3.87 5.39 7.20
CA PHE A 102 3.59 6.82 7.05
C PHE A 102 4.72 7.65 7.63
N GLY A 103 4.96 8.81 7.06
CA GLY A 103 5.84 9.81 7.69
C GLY A 103 6.59 10.69 6.71
N ASN A 104 7.31 11.66 7.28
CA ASN A 104 8.16 12.60 6.57
C ASN A 104 9.61 12.09 6.41
N TYR A 105 9.77 10.80 6.27
CA TYR A 105 11.08 10.21 6.03
C TYR A 105 11.10 9.50 4.68
N ARG A 106 12.29 9.22 4.20
CA ARG A 106 12.54 8.59 2.92
C ARG A 106 13.44 7.39 3.10
N VAL A 107 13.33 6.45 2.16
CA VAL A 107 14.32 5.39 1.99
C VAL A 107 15.10 5.66 0.70
N SER A 108 16.35 5.19 0.65
CA SER A 108 17.14 5.27 -0.57
C SER A 108 16.84 4.08 -1.46
N ASP A 109 16.31 4.39 -2.63
CA ASP A 109 16.06 3.41 -3.71
C ASP A 109 16.35 4.11 -5.03
N LYS A 110 17.45 3.78 -5.65
CA LYS A 110 18.03 4.52 -6.78
C LYS A 110 17.03 4.91 -7.88
N PRO A 111 16.13 4.02 -8.35
CA PRO A 111 15.16 4.40 -9.39
C PRO A 111 14.15 5.47 -8.95
N TYR A 112 13.95 5.65 -7.64
CA TYR A 112 12.92 6.53 -7.06
C TYR A 112 13.49 7.75 -6.33
N ASP A 113 14.80 7.78 -6.05
CA ASP A 113 15.44 8.84 -5.26
C ASP A 113 15.17 10.24 -5.82
N LYS A 114 15.17 10.38 -7.13
CA LYS A 114 14.91 11.66 -7.80
C LYS A 114 13.49 12.20 -7.61
N LEU A 115 12.53 11.34 -7.27
CA LEU A 115 11.14 11.76 -7.05
C LEU A 115 10.99 12.54 -5.74
N GLY A 116 11.82 12.25 -4.75
CA GLY A 116 11.78 12.93 -3.47
C GLY A 116 10.51 12.68 -2.67
N PHE A 117 9.81 11.58 -2.91
CA PHE A 117 8.56 11.26 -2.24
C PHE A 117 8.77 10.85 -0.79
N SER A 118 7.80 11.20 0.07
CA SER A 118 7.70 10.60 1.40
C SER A 118 7.47 9.10 1.31
N ILE A 119 7.76 8.38 2.40
CA ILE A 119 7.73 6.91 2.43
C ILE A 119 6.41 6.33 1.92
N HIS A 120 5.27 6.89 2.32
CA HIS A 120 3.96 6.39 1.88
C HIS A 120 3.73 6.56 0.38
N ASN A 121 4.13 7.67 -0.22
CA ASN A 121 4.03 7.89 -1.67
C ASN A 121 5.04 7.03 -2.46
N TYR A 122 6.21 6.81 -1.91
CA TYR A 122 7.21 5.90 -2.48
C TYR A 122 6.67 4.47 -2.60
N PHE A 123 5.96 3.98 -1.58
CA PHE A 123 5.35 2.65 -1.63
C PHE A 123 4.36 2.51 -2.77
N PHE A 124 3.54 3.52 -3.04
CA PHE A 124 2.67 3.53 -4.22
C PHE A 124 3.44 3.50 -5.53
N ALA A 125 4.44 4.35 -5.68
CA ALA A 125 5.21 4.44 -6.91
C ALA A 125 5.90 3.11 -7.24
N LYS A 126 6.53 2.49 -6.27
CA LYS A 126 7.20 1.20 -6.45
C LYS A 126 6.23 0.05 -6.65
N ALA A 127 5.15 -0.01 -5.89
CA ALA A 127 4.14 -1.04 -6.04
C ALA A 127 3.49 -1.02 -7.42
N LEU A 128 3.26 0.16 -8.00
CA LEU A 128 2.76 0.29 -9.37
C LEU A 128 3.73 -0.30 -10.41
N ASP A 129 5.04 -0.17 -10.20
CA ASP A 129 6.02 -0.82 -11.09
C ASP A 129 6.01 -2.35 -10.92
N GLN A 130 5.69 -2.85 -9.74
CA GLN A 130 5.73 -4.28 -9.42
C GLN A 130 4.46 -5.02 -9.80
N VAL A 131 3.29 -4.35 -9.82
CA VAL A 131 2.08 -4.98 -10.34
C VAL A 131 2.09 -4.98 -11.87
N ARG A 132 1.41 -5.95 -12.45
CA ARG A 132 1.23 -6.04 -13.91
C ARG A 132 0.28 -4.94 -14.40
N PRO A 133 0.30 -4.59 -15.69
CA PRO A 133 -0.77 -3.77 -16.29
C PRO A 133 -2.15 -4.37 -16.00
N GLY A 134 -3.08 -3.53 -15.57
CA GLY A 134 -4.41 -3.96 -15.09
C GLY A 134 -4.43 -4.45 -13.65
N GLY A 135 -3.29 -4.69 -13.03
CA GLY A 135 -3.17 -5.03 -11.61
C GLY A 135 -3.62 -3.87 -10.71
N ILE A 136 -3.94 -4.18 -9.46
CA ILE A 136 -4.50 -3.23 -8.51
C ILE A 136 -3.52 -3.01 -7.37
N VAL A 137 -3.40 -1.75 -6.93
CA VAL A 137 -2.73 -1.35 -5.69
C VAL A 137 -3.81 -0.81 -4.76
N ALA A 138 -3.98 -1.44 -3.61
CA ALA A 138 -4.98 -1.08 -2.60
C ALA A 138 -4.28 -0.89 -1.25
N PHE A 139 -3.93 0.34 -0.91
CA PHE A 139 -3.19 0.67 0.31
C PHE A 139 -3.98 1.54 1.26
N VAL A 140 -3.82 1.25 2.55
CA VAL A 140 -4.07 2.22 3.61
C VAL A 140 -2.84 3.10 3.72
N THR A 141 -3.05 4.41 3.64
CA THR A 141 -1.99 5.41 3.58
C THR A 141 -2.31 6.64 4.43
N SER A 142 -1.34 7.51 4.60
CA SER A 142 -1.54 8.83 5.19
C SER A 142 -2.53 9.67 4.37
N ARG A 143 -3.35 10.47 5.05
CA ARG A 143 -4.19 11.48 4.39
C ARG A 143 -3.41 12.39 3.45
N TYR A 144 -2.12 12.59 3.72
CA TYR A 144 -1.26 13.49 2.93
C TYR A 144 -1.01 13.03 1.51
N THR A 145 -1.26 11.76 1.17
CA THR A 145 -1.25 11.35 -0.23
C THR A 145 -2.28 12.15 -1.03
N MET A 146 -3.50 12.29 -0.51
CA MET A 146 -4.58 13.05 -1.18
C MET A 146 -4.58 14.54 -0.85
N ASP A 147 -4.17 14.94 0.36
CA ASP A 147 -4.34 16.30 0.90
C ASP A 147 -3.08 17.16 0.79
N SER A 148 -1.93 16.64 0.38
CA SER A 148 -0.71 17.43 0.25
C SER A 148 -0.90 18.59 -0.73
N LYS A 149 -0.44 19.78 -0.33
CA LYS A 149 -0.44 20.97 -1.21
C LYS A 149 0.40 20.74 -2.46
N ASN A 150 1.51 20.02 -2.33
CA ASN A 150 2.32 19.62 -3.48
C ASN A 150 1.63 18.48 -4.23
N PRO A 151 1.24 18.68 -5.51
CA PRO A 151 0.52 17.69 -6.29
C PRO A 151 1.42 16.65 -6.96
N ASP A 152 2.74 16.74 -6.84
CA ASP A 152 3.70 15.97 -7.65
C ASP A 152 3.49 14.46 -7.53
N ALA A 153 3.25 13.94 -6.32
CA ALA A 153 3.01 12.52 -6.14
C ALA A 153 1.70 12.08 -6.80
N ARG A 154 0.61 12.83 -6.62
CA ARG A 154 -0.67 12.53 -7.27
C ARG A 154 -0.57 12.58 -8.79
N LYS A 155 0.13 13.58 -9.32
CA LYS A 155 0.38 13.71 -10.76
C LYS A 155 1.15 12.50 -11.30
N TYR A 156 2.21 12.10 -10.62
CA TYR A 156 2.99 10.92 -10.97
C TYR A 156 2.13 9.65 -11.01
N LEU A 157 1.33 9.43 -9.97
CA LEU A 157 0.45 8.26 -9.86
C LEU A 157 -0.66 8.28 -10.92
N ALA A 158 -1.29 9.44 -11.17
CA ALA A 158 -2.37 9.60 -12.15
C ALA A 158 -1.93 9.28 -13.57
N GLN A 159 -0.68 9.57 -13.91
CA GLN A 159 -0.12 9.25 -15.23
C GLN A 159 0.06 7.74 -15.42
N ARG A 160 0.25 6.97 -14.35
CA ARG A 160 0.56 5.53 -14.37
C ARG A 160 -0.61 4.64 -13.99
N ALA A 161 -1.61 5.19 -13.33
CA ALA A 161 -2.75 4.43 -12.83
C ALA A 161 -4.04 5.22 -12.88
N GLU A 162 -5.14 4.51 -12.98
CA GLU A 162 -6.50 5.04 -12.81
C GLU A 162 -6.89 4.94 -11.33
N LEU A 163 -7.44 6.02 -10.76
CA LEU A 163 -8.01 5.99 -9.43
C LEU A 163 -9.38 5.32 -9.48
N LEU A 164 -9.47 4.11 -8.91
CA LEU A 164 -10.74 3.38 -8.83
C LEU A 164 -11.61 3.85 -7.68
N GLY A 165 -11.00 4.34 -6.61
CA GLY A 165 -11.70 4.88 -5.45
C GLY A 165 -10.74 5.29 -4.35
N ALA A 166 -11.25 6.14 -3.45
CA ALA A 166 -10.57 6.56 -2.25
C ALA A 166 -11.58 6.72 -1.11
N ILE A 167 -11.23 6.22 0.06
CA ILE A 167 -12.11 6.24 1.24
C ILE A 167 -11.32 6.82 2.40
N ARG A 168 -11.80 7.92 2.97
CA ARG A 168 -11.23 8.47 4.20
C ARG A 168 -11.78 7.72 5.40
N LEU A 169 -10.87 7.18 6.21
CA LEU A 169 -11.22 6.46 7.42
C LEU A 169 -11.50 7.45 8.56
N PRO A 170 -12.49 7.15 9.44
CA PRO A 170 -12.73 7.99 10.60
C PRO A 170 -11.52 8.00 11.55
N ASN A 171 -11.32 9.12 12.25
CA ASN A 171 -10.16 9.37 13.12
C ASN A 171 -9.94 8.28 14.19
N ASN A 172 -10.97 7.53 14.55
CA ASN A 172 -10.89 6.46 15.54
C ASN A 172 -10.58 5.07 14.95
N ALA A 173 -10.46 4.94 13.62
CA ALA A 173 -10.15 3.66 12.98
C ALA A 173 -8.74 3.14 13.35
N PHE A 174 -7.84 4.06 13.74
CA PHE A 174 -6.50 3.77 14.23
C PHE A 174 -6.26 4.56 15.52
N ARG A 175 -6.80 4.08 16.63
CA ARG A 175 -6.29 4.50 17.93
C ARG A 175 -4.89 3.92 18.09
N ALA A 176 -3.90 4.66 17.63
CA ALA A 176 -2.53 4.39 17.99
C ALA A 176 -2.37 4.55 19.50
N ASN A 177 -1.60 3.69 20.15
CA ASN A 177 -1.26 3.75 21.57
C ASN A 177 -0.50 5.03 21.99
N ALA A 178 -0.51 6.10 21.19
CA ALA A 178 0.29 7.29 21.35
C ALA A 178 -0.51 8.61 21.31
N GLY A 179 -1.83 8.59 21.41
CA GLY A 179 -2.61 9.84 21.61
C GLY A 179 -2.62 10.84 20.46
N THR A 180 -2.14 10.46 19.27
CA THR A 180 -2.24 11.29 18.07
C THR A 180 -3.28 10.70 17.13
N ASP A 181 -4.31 11.48 16.82
CA ASP A 181 -5.30 11.13 15.79
C ASP A 181 -4.64 11.11 14.43
N VAL A 182 -4.37 9.93 13.88
CA VAL A 182 -3.86 9.76 12.52
C VAL A 182 -5.05 9.57 11.58
N VAL A 183 -5.27 10.52 10.69
CA VAL A 183 -6.22 10.39 9.60
C VAL A 183 -5.57 9.63 8.46
N SER A 184 -6.21 8.58 8.00
CA SER A 184 -5.73 7.74 6.92
C SER A 184 -6.80 7.52 5.85
N ASP A 185 -6.33 7.18 4.67
CA ASP A 185 -7.17 6.90 3.51
C ASP A 185 -6.88 5.50 2.98
N ILE A 186 -7.90 4.86 2.42
CA ILE A 186 -7.73 3.69 1.57
C ILE A 186 -7.79 4.19 0.13
N ILE A 187 -6.77 3.87 -0.67
CA ILE A 187 -6.69 4.28 -2.08
C ILE A 187 -6.56 3.04 -2.96
N PHE A 188 -7.40 2.96 -3.99
CA PHE A 188 -7.41 1.89 -4.98
C PHE A 188 -6.96 2.45 -6.33
N LEU A 189 -5.84 1.94 -6.84
CA LEU A 189 -5.29 2.32 -8.13
C LEU A 189 -5.21 1.10 -9.04
N GLN A 190 -5.55 1.27 -10.32
CA GLN A 190 -5.36 0.23 -11.34
C GLN A 190 -4.27 0.67 -12.33
N LYS A 191 -3.23 -0.13 -12.49
CA LYS A 191 -2.12 0.19 -13.37
C LYS A 191 -2.57 0.25 -14.84
N ARG A 192 -2.19 1.34 -15.53
CA ARG A 192 -2.38 1.50 -16.97
C ARG A 192 -1.43 0.59 -17.76
N ASP A 193 -1.77 0.31 -19.02
CA ASP A 193 -0.87 -0.41 -19.94
C ASP A 193 0.43 0.36 -20.17
N HIS A 194 0.35 1.69 -20.27
CA HIS A 194 1.50 2.60 -20.32
C HIS A 194 1.14 3.93 -19.68
N PRO A 195 2.17 4.67 -19.21
CA PRO A 195 1.96 6.02 -18.72
C PRO A 195 1.35 6.90 -19.82
N ILE A 196 0.41 7.75 -19.42
CA ILE A 196 -0.20 8.76 -20.29
C ILE A 196 -0.03 10.14 -19.69
N ASP A 197 0.04 11.15 -20.54
CA ASP A 197 0.09 12.56 -20.11
C ASP A 197 -1.33 13.04 -19.83
N ILE A 198 -1.78 12.82 -18.59
CA ILE A 198 -3.11 13.17 -18.11
C ILE A 198 -3.01 13.79 -16.71
N GLU A 199 -3.89 14.72 -16.43
CA GLU A 199 -3.96 15.41 -15.14
C GLU A 199 -5.41 15.52 -14.69
N PRO A 200 -6.01 14.40 -14.21
CA PRO A 200 -7.41 14.40 -13.76
C PRO A 200 -7.61 15.29 -12.52
N ASP A 201 -8.85 15.68 -12.27
CA ASP A 201 -9.21 16.65 -11.22
C ASP A 201 -8.70 16.25 -9.82
N TRP A 202 -8.64 14.96 -9.51
CA TRP A 202 -8.19 14.52 -8.18
C TRP A 202 -6.70 14.78 -7.90
N VAL A 203 -5.91 15.13 -8.91
CA VAL A 203 -4.49 15.54 -8.74
C VAL A 203 -4.40 16.85 -7.96
N HIS A 204 -5.34 17.77 -8.18
CA HIS A 204 -5.37 19.09 -7.57
C HIS A 204 -6.34 19.11 -6.38
N LEU A 205 -5.99 19.93 -5.37
CA LEU A 205 -6.90 20.16 -4.25
C LEU A 205 -8.10 20.97 -4.71
N GLY A 206 -9.29 20.53 -4.37
CA GLY A 206 -10.51 21.29 -4.59
C GLY A 206 -10.53 22.55 -3.71
N LEU A 207 -11.17 23.60 -4.21
CA LEU A 207 -11.50 24.76 -3.41
C LEU A 207 -12.76 24.41 -2.62
N THR A 208 -12.67 24.44 -1.28
CA THR A 208 -13.89 24.43 -0.45
C THR A 208 -14.53 25.80 -0.57
N SER A 209 -15.72 25.87 -1.16
CA SER A 209 -16.59 27.04 -1.10
C SER A 209 -17.15 27.25 0.29
#